data_b5e4e64474dfc00b08a8340522c3b1ba
#
_entry.id   b5e4e64474dfc00b08a8340522c3b1ba
#
_cell.length_a   1.000
_cell.length_b   1.000
_cell.length_c   1.000
_cell.angle_alpha   90.00
_cell.angle_beta   90.00
_cell.angle_gamma   90.00
#
_symmetry.space_group_name_H-M   'P 1'
#
loop_
_entity.id
_entity.type
_entity.pdbx_description
1 polymer ?
#
loop_
_entity_poly.entity_id
_entity_poly.type
_entity_poly.pdbx_seq_one_letter_code
_entity_poly.pdbx_strand_id
1 'polypeptide(L)'
;TGQPIAGTGVSNQWEYYVMFDGASLGGVPGTMVAVGGGFMQFTEDGKLIAATGGSFEAQPGGVGPDGQPLPAGPPRLIPQPVDPDTGVPQFAVPFGGGTPIVIGLHLGDGYNPDDPSDPRSGLDGITQFAGNYNVLRTSADGNPSGTLESIFLEDNGTVNGVFDAGYTRGIGRIVLT
;
A
#
# COMPACT_ATOMS: atom_id res chain seq x y z
N THR A 1 -0.22 16.86 -0.14
CA THR A 1 -0.64 17.76 0.94
C THR A 1 -1.90 17.20 1.56
N GLY A 2 -1.74 16.34 2.60
CA GLY A 2 -2.87 15.79 3.34
C GLY A 2 -3.60 16.91 4.10
N GLN A 3 -4.81 17.23 3.65
CA GLN A 3 -5.70 18.07 4.44
C GLN A 3 -6.59 17.19 5.31
N PRO A 4 -6.93 17.63 6.53
CA PRO A 4 -7.96 16.96 7.33
C PRO A 4 -9.27 16.92 6.52
N ILE A 5 -9.95 15.77 6.55
CA ILE A 5 -11.22 15.61 5.83
C ILE A 5 -12.26 16.50 6.49
N ALA A 6 -12.68 17.53 5.80
CA ALA A 6 -13.77 18.37 6.23
C ALA A 6 -15.08 17.54 6.17
N GLY A 7 -15.66 17.19 7.31
CA GLY A 7 -17.02 16.66 7.37
C GLY A 7 -17.26 15.35 8.11
N THR A 8 -16.25 14.63 8.58
CA THR A 8 -16.48 13.38 9.34
C THR A 8 -16.71 13.60 10.83
N GLY A 9 -16.52 14.81 11.34
CA GLY A 9 -16.65 15.12 12.77
C GLY A 9 -15.59 14.46 13.67
N VAL A 10 -14.65 13.71 13.09
CA VAL A 10 -13.54 13.06 13.77
C VAL A 10 -12.32 13.93 13.62
N SER A 11 -11.84 14.50 14.70
CA SER A 11 -10.56 15.23 14.73
C SER A 11 -9.40 14.24 14.59
N ASN A 12 -8.27 14.70 14.04
CA ASN A 12 -7.04 13.90 13.87
C ASN A 12 -7.18 12.66 12.97
N GLN A 13 -8.06 12.72 11.97
CA GLN A 13 -8.18 11.73 10.93
C GLN A 13 -7.59 12.23 9.61
N TRP A 14 -6.76 11.40 8.96
CA TRP A 14 -6.12 11.70 7.68
C TRP A 14 -6.46 10.65 6.66
N GLU A 15 -6.66 11.06 5.43
CA GLU A 15 -6.78 10.18 4.29
C GLU A 15 -5.41 10.01 3.62
N TYR A 16 -5.06 8.78 3.26
CA TYR A 16 -3.84 8.49 2.51
C TYR A 16 -4.14 7.71 1.23
N TYR A 17 -3.26 7.84 0.26
CA TYR A 17 -3.35 7.18 -1.03
C TYR A 17 -2.06 6.44 -1.35
N VAL A 18 -2.18 5.19 -1.82
CA VAL A 18 -1.08 4.40 -2.35
C VAL A 18 -1.06 4.56 -3.86
N MET A 19 -0.01 5.19 -4.38
CA MET A 19 0.10 5.57 -5.78
C MET A 19 1.22 4.78 -6.45
N PHE A 20 0.96 4.30 -7.68
CA PHE A 20 1.96 3.66 -8.53
C PHE A 20 2.08 4.38 -9.87
N ASP A 21 3.25 4.28 -10.51
CA ASP A 21 3.41 4.71 -11.89
C ASP A 21 2.56 3.81 -12.81
N GLY A 22 1.84 4.43 -13.72
CA GLY A 22 0.97 3.73 -14.66
C GLY A 22 1.70 2.68 -15.49
N ALA A 23 2.98 2.89 -15.81
CA ALA A 23 3.77 1.88 -16.52
C ALA A 23 3.83 0.54 -15.77
N SER A 24 3.94 0.58 -14.44
CA SER A 24 3.96 -0.62 -13.59
C SER A 24 2.63 -1.38 -13.60
N LEU A 25 1.55 -0.70 -13.95
CA LEU A 25 0.19 -1.25 -14.02
C LEU A 25 -0.25 -1.59 -15.45
N GLY A 26 0.67 -1.49 -16.43
CA GLY A 26 0.36 -1.69 -17.85
C GLY A 26 -0.31 -0.49 -18.52
N GLY A 27 -0.29 0.68 -17.89
CA GLY A 27 -0.83 1.94 -18.38
C GLY A 27 0.25 2.89 -18.91
N VAL A 28 -0.05 4.20 -18.88
CA VAL A 28 0.82 5.25 -19.41
C VAL A 28 1.94 5.60 -18.42
N PRO A 29 3.22 5.55 -18.84
CA PRO A 29 4.35 5.97 -18.03
C PRO A 29 4.24 7.42 -17.54
N GLY A 30 4.66 7.68 -16.32
CA GLY A 30 4.62 9.01 -15.70
C GLY A 30 3.25 9.46 -15.20
N THR A 31 2.21 8.63 -15.37
CA THR A 31 0.88 8.88 -14.80
C THR A 31 0.76 8.17 -13.47
N MET A 32 0.54 8.92 -12.38
CA MET A 32 0.33 8.31 -11.07
C MET A 32 -1.10 7.78 -10.95
N VAL A 33 -1.23 6.50 -10.61
CA VAL A 33 -2.52 5.81 -10.46
C VAL A 33 -2.68 5.39 -9.00
N ALA A 34 -3.80 5.76 -8.38
CA ALA A 34 -4.14 5.30 -7.04
C ALA A 34 -4.62 3.84 -7.11
N VAL A 35 -3.92 2.95 -6.40
CA VAL A 35 -4.28 1.53 -6.31
C VAL A 35 -4.97 1.18 -5.00
N GLY A 36 -4.79 2.02 -4.00
CA GLY A 36 -5.41 1.86 -2.71
C GLY A 36 -5.22 3.09 -1.84
N GLY A 37 -5.77 3.05 -0.66
CA GLY A 37 -5.67 4.12 0.32
C GLY A 37 -6.46 3.77 1.56
N GLY A 38 -6.66 4.74 2.44
CA GLY A 38 -7.41 4.53 3.66
C GLY A 38 -7.40 5.74 4.55
N PHE A 39 -7.72 5.52 5.80
CA PHE A 39 -7.72 6.55 6.83
C PHE A 39 -6.75 6.17 7.94
N MET A 40 -6.05 7.14 8.45
CA MET A 40 -5.25 7.06 9.67
C MET A 40 -5.89 7.93 10.74
N GLN A 41 -6.01 7.41 11.94
CA GLN A 41 -6.53 8.14 13.09
C GLN A 41 -5.44 8.27 14.15
N PHE A 42 -5.32 9.46 14.71
CA PHE A 42 -4.29 9.77 15.70
C PHE A 42 -4.92 10.29 17.00
N THR A 43 -4.20 10.12 18.11
CA THR A 43 -4.49 10.79 19.37
C THR A 43 -4.18 12.29 19.25
N GLU A 44 -4.59 13.07 20.25
CA GLU A 44 -4.20 14.49 20.36
C GLU A 44 -2.67 14.64 20.51
N ASP A 45 -2.00 13.64 21.11
CA ASP A 45 -0.54 13.58 21.25
C ASP A 45 0.18 13.12 19.98
N GLY A 46 -0.54 12.83 18.90
CA GLY A 46 0.02 12.43 17.61
C GLY A 46 0.40 10.94 17.47
N LYS A 47 -0.03 10.08 18.40
CA LYS A 47 0.17 8.64 18.30
C LYS A 47 -0.83 8.02 17.33
N LEU A 48 -0.39 7.10 16.47
CA LEU A 48 -1.29 6.35 15.60
C LEU A 48 -2.20 5.44 16.44
N ILE A 49 -3.53 5.59 16.30
CA ILE A 49 -4.52 4.71 16.94
C ILE A 49 -4.82 3.53 16.01
N ALA A 50 -5.16 3.84 14.77
CA ALA A 50 -5.55 2.85 13.78
C ALA A 50 -5.29 3.34 12.37
N ALA A 51 -5.04 2.38 11.47
CA ALA A 51 -5.04 2.59 10.04
C ALA A 51 -6.03 1.63 9.38
N THR A 52 -6.79 2.12 8.42
CA THR A 52 -7.68 1.30 7.60
C THR A 52 -7.16 1.24 6.18
N GLY A 53 -7.46 0.17 5.47
CA GLY A 53 -7.14 0.03 4.05
C GLY A 53 -8.40 -0.07 3.19
N GLY A 54 -8.24 0.22 1.92
CA GLY A 54 -9.31 0.11 0.94
C GLY A 54 -8.82 0.18 -0.48
N SER A 55 -9.64 -0.27 -1.41
CA SER A 55 -9.44 -0.11 -2.85
C SER A 55 -10.27 1.06 -3.37
N PHE A 56 -9.84 1.64 -4.50
CA PHE A 56 -10.62 2.67 -5.16
C PHE A 56 -11.53 2.06 -6.22
N GLU A 57 -12.82 2.39 -6.14
CA GLU A 57 -13.77 2.11 -7.19
C GLU A 57 -13.99 3.38 -8.02
N ALA A 58 -13.83 3.23 -9.35
CA ALA A 58 -14.16 4.31 -10.25
C ALA A 58 -15.66 4.59 -10.19
N GLN A 59 -16.04 5.84 -10.01
CA GLN A 59 -17.42 6.27 -10.13
C GLN A 59 -17.69 6.68 -11.60
N PRO A 60 -18.37 5.83 -12.39
CA PRO A 60 -18.72 6.19 -13.74
C PRO A 60 -19.63 7.42 -13.73
N GLY A 61 -19.46 8.30 -14.70
CA GLY A 61 -20.39 9.42 -14.91
C GLY A 61 -21.81 8.90 -15.14
N GLY A 62 -22.76 9.56 -14.54
CA GLY A 62 -24.19 9.32 -14.79
C GLY A 62 -24.70 10.06 -16.02
N VAL A 63 -26.00 10.04 -16.22
CA VAL A 63 -26.69 10.88 -17.22
C VAL A 63 -27.53 11.89 -16.46
N GLY A 64 -27.35 13.17 -16.77
CA GLY A 64 -28.13 14.25 -16.18
C GLY A 64 -29.61 14.22 -16.57
N PRO A 65 -30.47 15.00 -15.89
CA PRO A 65 -31.89 15.11 -16.22
C PRO A 65 -32.16 15.64 -17.65
N ASP A 66 -31.15 16.30 -18.23
CA ASP A 66 -31.12 16.84 -19.58
C ASP A 66 -30.62 15.82 -20.62
N GLY A 67 -30.33 14.58 -20.23
CA GLY A 67 -29.78 13.53 -21.08
C GLY A 67 -28.31 13.68 -21.43
N GLN A 68 -27.60 14.65 -20.84
CA GLN A 68 -26.17 14.85 -21.08
C GLN A 68 -25.33 13.93 -20.15
N PRO A 69 -24.20 13.38 -20.65
CA PRO A 69 -23.28 12.63 -19.79
C PRO A 69 -22.70 13.54 -18.69
N LEU A 70 -22.84 13.12 -17.45
CA LEU A 70 -22.15 13.74 -16.33
C LEU A 70 -20.69 13.26 -16.28
N PRO A 71 -19.75 14.11 -15.88
CA PRO A 71 -18.37 13.68 -15.68
C PRO A 71 -18.31 12.58 -14.61
N ALA A 72 -17.33 11.68 -14.76
CA ALA A 72 -17.04 10.69 -13.73
C ALA A 72 -16.75 11.39 -12.39
N GLY A 73 -17.32 10.88 -11.32
CA GLY A 73 -17.03 11.36 -9.97
C GLY A 73 -15.61 10.96 -9.54
N PRO A 74 -15.09 11.56 -8.46
CA PRO A 74 -13.83 11.13 -7.89
C PRO A 74 -13.95 9.64 -7.46
N PRO A 75 -12.85 8.87 -7.58
CA PRO A 75 -12.86 7.49 -7.12
C PRO A 75 -13.32 7.39 -5.66
N ARG A 76 -14.23 6.44 -5.40
CA ARG A 76 -14.72 6.17 -4.04
C ARG A 76 -13.83 5.15 -3.38
N LEU A 77 -13.36 5.44 -2.17
CA LEU A 77 -12.67 4.47 -1.34
C LEU A 77 -13.67 3.44 -0.80
N ILE A 78 -13.43 2.17 -1.13
CA ILE A 78 -14.15 1.04 -0.57
C ILE A 78 -13.26 0.41 0.49
N PRO A 79 -13.61 0.50 1.78
CA PRO A 79 -12.83 -0.13 2.83
C PRO A 79 -12.67 -1.61 2.56
N GLN A 80 -11.44 -2.11 2.64
CA GLN A 80 -11.12 -3.52 2.58
C GLN A 80 -10.79 -4.01 3.99
N PRO A 81 -11.02 -5.29 4.26
CA PRO A 81 -10.57 -5.87 5.51
C PRO A 81 -9.06 -5.69 5.66
N VAL A 82 -8.63 -5.31 6.84
CA VAL A 82 -7.23 -5.42 7.23
C VAL A 82 -6.89 -6.89 7.42
N ASP A 83 -5.62 -7.24 7.33
CA ASP A 83 -5.15 -8.57 7.66
C ASP A 83 -5.60 -8.93 9.11
N PRO A 84 -6.37 -10.01 9.31
CA PRO A 84 -6.93 -10.33 10.61
C PRO A 84 -5.89 -10.69 11.67
N ASP A 85 -4.71 -11.14 11.23
CA ASP A 85 -3.64 -11.57 12.13
C ASP A 85 -2.71 -10.42 12.52
N THR A 86 -2.50 -9.48 11.59
CA THR A 86 -1.53 -8.37 11.77
C THR A 86 -2.17 -7.00 11.88
N GLY A 87 -3.44 -6.84 11.52
CA GLY A 87 -4.11 -5.53 11.45
C GLY A 87 -3.59 -4.62 10.32
N VAL A 88 -2.73 -5.14 9.44
CA VAL A 88 -2.07 -4.38 8.38
C VAL A 88 -3.02 -4.14 7.21
N PRO A 89 -3.20 -2.90 6.74
CA PRO A 89 -3.93 -2.61 5.52
C PRO A 89 -3.32 -3.32 4.31
N GLN A 90 -4.17 -3.98 3.51
CA GLN A 90 -3.75 -4.73 2.33
C GLN A 90 -4.37 -4.16 1.05
N PHE A 91 -3.61 -4.23 -0.04
CA PHE A 91 -4.02 -3.76 -1.36
C PHE A 91 -3.68 -4.79 -2.41
N ALA A 92 -4.63 -5.09 -3.30
CA ALA A 92 -4.41 -5.95 -4.45
C ALA A 92 -3.98 -5.08 -5.65
N VAL A 93 -2.72 -5.21 -6.07
CA VAL A 93 -2.13 -4.41 -7.15
C VAL A 93 -1.94 -5.26 -8.39
N PRO A 94 -2.61 -4.95 -9.53
CA PRO A 94 -2.52 -5.72 -10.77
C PRO A 94 -1.31 -5.28 -11.61
N PHE A 95 -0.10 -5.64 -11.21
CA PHE A 95 1.12 -5.32 -11.97
C PHE A 95 1.10 -5.95 -13.38
N GLY A 96 1.37 -5.12 -14.39
CA GLY A 96 1.46 -5.55 -15.79
C GLY A 96 0.20 -6.21 -16.35
N GLY A 97 -0.97 -6.01 -15.72
CA GLY A 97 -2.25 -6.64 -16.12
C GLY A 97 -2.34 -8.12 -15.78
N GLY A 98 -1.42 -8.65 -14.97
CA GLY A 98 -1.41 -10.02 -14.47
C GLY A 98 -2.32 -10.26 -13.27
N THR A 99 -2.13 -11.40 -12.60
CA THR A 99 -2.80 -11.69 -11.32
C THR A 99 -2.38 -10.66 -10.28
N PRO A 100 -3.33 -10.01 -9.58
CA PRO A 100 -3.01 -9.03 -8.57
C PRO A 100 -2.12 -9.58 -7.47
N ILE A 101 -1.12 -8.81 -7.07
CA ILE A 101 -0.26 -9.10 -5.91
C ILE A 101 -0.80 -8.34 -4.72
N VAL A 102 -1.00 -9.03 -3.60
CA VAL A 102 -1.42 -8.40 -2.34
C VAL A 102 -0.20 -7.81 -1.65
N ILE A 103 -0.26 -6.52 -1.38
CA ILE A 103 0.79 -5.76 -0.68
C ILE A 103 0.23 -5.31 0.66
N GLY A 104 0.92 -5.65 1.76
CA GLY A 104 0.64 -5.09 3.08
C GLY A 104 1.40 -3.78 3.29
N LEU A 105 0.73 -2.77 3.83
CA LEU A 105 1.33 -1.49 4.18
C LEU A 105 1.35 -1.33 5.70
N HIS A 106 2.51 -1.56 6.31
CA HIS A 106 2.70 -1.39 7.74
C HIS A 106 2.99 0.08 8.06
N LEU A 107 2.02 0.74 8.68
CA LEU A 107 2.09 2.16 9.04
C LEU A 107 2.52 2.38 10.51
N GLY A 108 2.75 1.31 11.24
CA GLY A 108 3.06 1.26 12.66
C GLY A 108 2.01 0.48 13.44
N ASP A 109 2.37 0.06 14.64
CA ASP A 109 1.43 -0.59 15.56
C ASP A 109 0.50 0.46 16.18
N GLY A 110 -0.80 0.23 16.11
CA GLY A 110 -1.78 1.16 16.67
C GLY A 110 -1.66 1.27 18.20
N TYR A 111 -1.88 2.46 18.72
CA TYR A 111 -2.01 2.71 20.16
C TYR A 111 -3.48 2.57 20.58
N ASN A 112 -3.73 1.80 21.65
CA ASN A 112 -5.05 1.72 22.25
C ASN A 112 -5.14 2.63 23.49
N PRO A 113 -5.82 3.77 23.42
CA PRO A 113 -5.93 4.69 24.56
C PRO A 113 -6.79 4.13 25.71
N ASP A 114 -7.65 3.13 25.41
CA ASP A 114 -8.55 2.52 26.38
C ASP A 114 -7.90 1.38 27.18
N ASP A 115 -6.71 0.92 26.76
CA ASP A 115 -5.95 -0.11 27.44
C ASP A 115 -4.51 0.37 27.73
N PRO A 116 -4.27 0.98 28.89
CA PRO A 116 -2.93 1.44 29.27
C PRO A 116 -1.89 0.32 29.43
N SER A 117 -2.32 -0.94 29.50
CA SER A 117 -1.43 -2.10 29.57
C SER A 117 -0.99 -2.62 28.20
N ASP A 118 -1.57 -2.10 27.11
CA ASP A 118 -1.21 -2.46 25.75
C ASP A 118 0.25 -2.04 25.46
N PRO A 119 1.13 -2.99 25.08
CA PRO A 119 2.54 -2.68 24.81
C PRO A 119 2.72 -1.83 23.54
N ARG A 120 1.70 -1.66 22.71
CA ARG A 120 1.77 -0.86 21.50
C ARG A 120 1.94 0.61 21.86
N SER A 121 2.99 1.21 21.33
CA SER A 121 3.33 2.61 21.65
C SER A 121 2.58 3.62 20.78
N GLY A 122 2.17 3.22 19.58
CA GLY A 122 1.65 4.12 18.54
C GLY A 122 2.70 5.12 18.01
N LEU A 123 3.98 4.91 18.35
CA LEU A 123 5.11 5.79 17.97
C LEU A 123 6.13 5.09 17.09
N ASP A 124 5.95 3.81 16.80
CA ASP A 124 6.87 2.96 16.03
C ASP A 124 6.71 3.08 14.50
N GLY A 125 5.76 3.89 14.06
CA GLY A 125 5.47 4.14 12.65
C GLY A 125 5.22 5.61 12.35
N ILE A 126 4.10 5.88 11.70
CA ILE A 126 3.67 7.24 11.36
C ILE A 126 3.11 7.95 12.60
N THR A 127 3.58 9.16 12.83
CA THR A 127 3.10 10.02 13.92
C THR A 127 2.62 11.37 13.36
N GLN A 128 1.68 12.00 14.06
CA GLN A 128 1.17 13.32 13.70
C GLN A 128 1.72 14.38 14.66
N PHE A 129 2.47 15.34 14.13
CA PHE A 129 2.91 16.52 14.89
C PHE A 129 2.64 17.79 14.09
N ALA A 130 2.39 18.89 14.82
CA ALA A 130 2.34 20.21 14.21
C ALA A 130 3.76 20.65 13.83
N GLY A 131 4.16 20.41 12.58
CA GLY A 131 5.51 20.70 12.12
C GLY A 131 5.74 20.26 10.67
N ASN A 132 6.98 20.37 10.23
CA ASN A 132 7.38 19.89 8.92
C ASN A 132 7.35 18.35 8.87
N TYR A 133 6.82 17.85 7.76
CA TYR A 133 6.82 16.42 7.46
C TYR A 133 8.26 15.88 7.37
N ASN A 134 8.49 14.74 8.00
CA ASN A 134 9.75 14.01 7.92
C ASN A 134 9.48 12.49 7.95
N VAL A 135 10.18 11.75 7.07
CA VAL A 135 10.19 10.29 7.06
C VAL A 135 11.44 9.82 7.81
N LEU A 136 11.26 9.23 8.97
CA LEU A 136 12.37 8.75 9.80
C LEU A 136 12.92 7.42 9.31
N ARG A 137 12.06 6.54 8.80
CA ARG A 137 12.45 5.21 8.34
C ARG A 137 11.46 4.68 7.30
N THR A 138 12.00 4.03 6.27
CA THR A 138 11.22 3.19 5.34
C THR A 138 11.90 1.83 5.26
N SER A 139 11.13 0.75 5.33
CA SER A 139 11.62 -0.62 5.17
C SER A 139 10.71 -1.37 4.20
N ALA A 140 11.31 -2.09 3.27
CA ALA A 140 10.62 -3.00 2.37
C ALA A 140 11.26 -4.39 2.50
N ASP A 141 10.44 -5.42 2.51
CA ASP A 141 10.85 -6.83 2.63
C ASP A 141 10.97 -7.54 1.28
N GLY A 142 10.53 -6.87 0.20
CA GLY A 142 10.60 -7.37 -1.16
C GLY A 142 11.95 -7.09 -1.85
N ASN A 143 12.27 -7.90 -2.86
CA ASN A 143 13.36 -7.60 -3.76
C ASN A 143 12.93 -6.59 -4.82
N PRO A 144 13.81 -5.67 -5.24
CA PRO A 144 13.53 -4.78 -6.36
C PRO A 144 13.27 -5.61 -7.63
N SER A 145 12.51 -5.05 -8.57
CA SER A 145 12.36 -5.66 -9.88
C SER A 145 13.73 -5.68 -10.57
N GLY A 146 14.08 -6.81 -11.18
CA GLY A 146 15.35 -6.98 -11.89
C GLY A 146 15.17 -7.87 -13.11
N THR A 147 16.05 -7.67 -14.09
CA THR A 147 16.15 -8.51 -15.27
C THR A 147 17.13 -9.67 -14.98
N LEU A 148 16.78 -10.87 -15.44
CA LEU A 148 17.68 -12.03 -15.29
C LEU A 148 18.93 -11.80 -16.14
N GLU A 149 20.09 -11.73 -15.48
CA GLU A 149 21.39 -11.50 -16.12
C GLU A 149 22.11 -12.82 -16.41
N SER A 150 22.09 -13.75 -15.46
CA SER A 150 22.71 -15.07 -15.63
C SER A 150 22.03 -16.13 -14.78
N ILE A 151 22.30 -17.40 -15.12
CA ILE A 151 21.86 -18.55 -14.34
C ILE A 151 23.06 -19.46 -14.02
N PHE A 152 23.01 -20.07 -12.83
CA PHE A 152 23.96 -21.12 -12.48
C PHE A 152 23.26 -22.27 -11.75
N LEU A 153 23.86 -23.45 -11.86
CA LEU A 153 23.37 -24.68 -11.26
C LEU A 153 24.24 -25.05 -10.06
N GLU A 154 23.60 -25.29 -8.94
CA GLU A 154 24.28 -25.86 -7.76
C GLU A 154 24.38 -27.39 -7.85
N ASP A 155 25.33 -27.98 -7.12
CA ASP A 155 25.54 -29.43 -7.08
C ASP A 155 24.33 -30.21 -6.55
N ASN A 156 23.44 -29.57 -5.80
CA ASN A 156 22.20 -30.13 -5.29
C ASN A 156 21.06 -30.12 -6.32
N GLY A 157 21.32 -29.64 -7.54
CA GLY A 157 20.36 -29.52 -8.62
C GLY A 157 19.51 -28.25 -8.58
N THR A 158 19.76 -27.30 -7.67
CA THR A 158 19.04 -26.02 -7.64
C THR A 158 19.57 -25.10 -8.75
N VAL A 159 18.66 -24.55 -9.54
CA VAL A 159 18.94 -23.55 -10.57
C VAL A 159 18.71 -22.17 -9.96
N ASN A 160 19.76 -21.37 -9.89
CA ASN A 160 19.69 -19.99 -9.36
C ASN A 160 19.80 -18.99 -10.50
N GLY A 161 18.96 -17.96 -10.44
CA GLY A 161 19.04 -16.79 -11.30
C GLY A 161 19.72 -15.62 -10.59
N VAL A 162 20.67 -14.99 -11.27
CA VAL A 162 21.30 -13.73 -10.84
C VAL A 162 20.60 -12.60 -11.59
N PHE A 163 20.16 -11.59 -10.86
CA PHE A 163 19.45 -10.45 -11.40
C PHE A 163 20.30 -9.17 -11.35
N ASP A 164 20.12 -8.29 -12.31
CA ASP A 164 20.83 -7.00 -12.44
C ASP A 164 20.67 -6.07 -11.22
N ALA A 165 19.62 -6.28 -10.45
CA ALA A 165 19.38 -5.59 -9.17
C ALA A 165 20.25 -6.12 -8.00
N GLY A 166 21.20 -7.03 -8.26
CA GLY A 166 22.19 -7.50 -7.30
C GLY A 166 21.73 -8.62 -6.34
N TYR A 167 20.60 -9.26 -6.60
CA TYR A 167 20.15 -10.40 -5.80
C TYR A 167 20.14 -11.70 -6.60
N THR A 168 20.24 -12.82 -5.88
CA THR A 168 20.16 -14.16 -6.46
C THR A 168 18.93 -14.88 -5.90
N ARG A 169 18.20 -15.59 -6.76
CA ARG A 169 17.01 -16.33 -6.37
C ARG A 169 16.98 -17.72 -7.03
N GLY A 170 16.57 -18.72 -6.25
CA GLY A 170 16.26 -20.03 -6.80
C GLY A 170 15.04 -19.96 -7.73
N ILE A 171 15.22 -20.27 -9.00
CA ILE A 171 14.19 -20.21 -10.05
C ILE A 171 13.67 -21.59 -10.45
N GLY A 172 14.38 -22.67 -10.07
CA GLY A 172 13.96 -24.02 -10.36
C GLY A 172 14.85 -25.07 -9.72
N ARG A 173 14.52 -26.34 -9.92
CA ARG A 173 15.33 -27.48 -9.49
C ARG A 173 15.31 -28.58 -10.56
N ILE A 174 16.46 -29.14 -10.85
CA ILE A 174 16.62 -30.31 -11.72
C ILE A 174 16.70 -31.52 -10.82
N VAL A 175 15.83 -32.49 -11.07
CA VAL A 175 15.84 -33.81 -10.40
C VAL A 175 16.30 -34.82 -11.41
N LEU A 176 17.40 -35.52 -11.11
CA LEU A 176 17.85 -36.68 -11.87
C LEU A 176 17.20 -37.92 -11.27
N THR A 177 16.57 -38.72 -12.10
CA THR A 177 15.96 -40.01 -11.73
C THR A 177 16.88 -41.15 -12.19
#